data_e9aa65c8100a175e69e03d982651cd65
#
_entry.id   e9aa65c8100a175e69e03d982651cd65
#
_cell.length_a   1.000
_cell.length_b   1.000
_cell.length_c   1.000
_cell.angle_alpha   90.00
_cell.angle_beta   90.00
_cell.angle_gamma   90.00
#
_symmetry.space_group_name_H-M   'P 1'
#
loop_
_entity.id
_entity.type
_entity.pdbx_description
1 polymer ?
#
loop_
_entity_poly.entity_id
_entity_poly.type
_entity_poly.pdbx_seq_one_letter_code
_entity_poly.pdbx_strand_id
1 'polypeptide(L)'
;MAVVGVSLGGVLARNLAYDRPGSISHVVTLASPFRLPVATTIGPLVRLCAWRYSPAIDPARLRLPLPVPSTMICTRDDGVVDWQACRTGGDSNAIVMLDGAHLTIARRPAALRAIVERLAGSSGTGQ
;
A
#
# COMPACT_ATOMS: atom_id res chain seq x y z
N MET A 1 1.86 -10.24 -12.68
CA MET A 1 2.21 -10.67 -11.32
C MET A 1 1.55 -9.78 -10.28
N ALA A 2 1.30 -10.30 -9.07
CA ALA A 2 0.85 -9.47 -7.97
C ALA A 2 2.04 -8.94 -7.17
N VAL A 3 1.92 -7.72 -6.62
CA VAL A 3 2.95 -7.07 -5.80
C VAL A 3 2.39 -6.71 -4.44
N VAL A 4 3.11 -7.06 -3.39
CA VAL A 4 2.75 -6.74 -2.00
C VAL A 4 3.81 -5.80 -1.44
N GLY A 5 3.40 -4.66 -0.92
CA GLY A 5 4.29 -3.68 -0.32
C GLY A 5 3.87 -3.27 1.08
N VAL A 6 4.83 -3.20 2.00
CA VAL A 6 4.62 -2.78 3.39
C VAL A 6 5.22 -1.41 3.60
N SER A 7 4.50 -0.50 4.25
CA SER A 7 4.95 0.86 4.55
C SER A 7 5.44 1.58 3.28
N LEU A 8 6.69 2.05 3.24
CA LEU A 8 7.30 2.66 2.06
C LEU A 8 7.32 1.69 0.85
N GLY A 9 7.43 0.39 1.07
CA GLY A 9 7.34 -0.62 0.02
C GLY A 9 6.01 -0.60 -0.74
N GLY A 10 4.91 -0.23 -0.08
CA GLY A 10 3.62 -0.04 -0.75
C GLY A 10 3.59 1.17 -1.67
N VAL A 11 4.29 2.24 -1.30
CA VAL A 11 4.46 3.41 -2.16
C VAL A 11 5.23 3.05 -3.43
N LEU A 12 6.31 2.28 -3.29
CA LEU A 12 7.10 1.79 -4.42
C LEU A 12 6.31 0.81 -5.30
N ALA A 13 5.51 -0.08 -4.70
CA ALA A 13 4.64 -1.00 -5.42
C ALA A 13 3.60 -0.25 -6.28
N ARG A 14 3.04 0.84 -5.76
CA ARG A 14 2.12 1.70 -6.53
C ARG A 14 2.81 2.34 -7.72
N ASN A 15 3.99 2.93 -7.53
CA ASN A 15 4.74 3.52 -8.64
C ASN A 15 5.07 2.48 -9.72
N LEU A 16 5.49 1.28 -9.31
CA LEU A 16 5.75 0.19 -10.25
C LEU A 16 4.52 -0.17 -11.09
N ALA A 17 3.33 -0.16 -10.48
CA ALA A 17 2.09 -0.45 -11.20
C ALA A 17 1.72 0.64 -12.24
N TYR A 18 2.08 1.89 -12.01
CA TYR A 18 1.96 2.95 -13.01
C TYR A 18 2.95 2.79 -14.16
N ASP A 19 4.18 2.40 -13.83
CA ASP A 19 5.24 2.25 -14.83
C ASP A 19 5.06 0.99 -15.69
N ARG A 20 4.45 -0.07 -15.12
CA ARG A 20 4.30 -1.38 -15.78
C ARG A 20 2.90 -2.00 -15.57
N PRO A 21 1.83 -1.33 -15.97
CA PRO A 21 0.47 -1.80 -15.71
C PRO A 21 0.16 -3.16 -16.39
N GLY A 22 0.77 -3.44 -17.53
CA GLY A 22 0.58 -4.73 -18.22
C GLY A 22 1.28 -5.93 -17.54
N SER A 23 2.22 -5.67 -16.64
CA SER A 23 2.96 -6.72 -15.91
C SER A 23 2.44 -6.96 -14.50
N ILE A 24 1.69 -5.99 -13.95
CA ILE A 24 1.14 -6.04 -12.59
C ILE A 24 -0.35 -6.35 -12.67
N SER A 25 -0.76 -7.45 -12.07
CA SER A 25 -2.17 -7.87 -12.03
C SER A 25 -2.92 -7.36 -10.80
N HIS A 26 -2.21 -7.13 -9.69
CA HIS A 26 -2.80 -6.67 -8.43
C HIS A 26 -1.73 -6.04 -7.53
N VAL A 27 -2.09 -4.98 -6.82
CA VAL A 27 -1.24 -4.35 -5.80
C VAL A 27 -1.89 -4.48 -4.44
N VAL A 28 -1.17 -5.03 -3.48
CA VAL A 28 -1.58 -5.04 -2.07
C VAL A 28 -0.63 -4.18 -1.27
N THR A 29 -1.16 -3.22 -0.53
CA THR A 29 -0.36 -2.34 0.33
C THR A 29 -0.77 -2.49 1.79
N LEU A 30 0.22 -2.56 2.68
CA LEU A 30 0.03 -2.69 4.12
C LEU A 30 0.62 -1.47 4.82
N ALA A 31 -0.21 -0.75 5.57
CA ALA A 31 0.20 0.40 6.38
C ALA A 31 1.08 1.41 5.60
N SER A 32 0.72 1.68 4.36
CA SER A 32 1.50 2.52 3.44
C SER A 32 0.92 3.92 3.36
N PRO A 33 1.72 4.98 3.58
CA PRO A 33 1.24 6.36 3.54
C PRO A 33 1.19 6.88 2.09
N PHE A 34 0.03 7.36 1.66
CA PHE A 34 -0.16 7.95 0.33
C PHE A 34 -0.51 9.43 0.36
N ARG A 35 -0.81 10.00 1.54
CA ARG A 35 -1.07 11.41 1.73
C ARG A 35 0.12 12.09 2.38
N LEU A 36 0.61 13.16 1.75
CA LEU A 36 1.66 13.99 2.30
C LEU A 36 1.09 15.31 2.83
N PRO A 37 1.63 15.90 3.90
CA PRO A 37 2.75 15.38 4.71
C PRO A 37 2.36 14.13 5.50
N VAL A 38 3.28 13.21 5.64
CA VAL A 38 3.04 11.96 6.38
C VAL A 38 3.06 12.26 7.86
N ALA A 39 1.92 12.13 8.52
CA ALA A 39 1.85 12.14 9.97
C ALA A 39 2.42 10.81 10.50
N THR A 40 3.64 10.85 11.00
CA THR A 40 4.33 9.67 11.51
C THR A 40 5.26 10.03 12.66
N THR A 41 5.34 9.15 13.66
CA THR A 41 6.24 9.30 14.81
C THR A 41 7.72 9.10 14.43
N ILE A 42 8.01 8.44 13.31
CA ILE A 42 9.36 8.22 12.78
C ILE A 42 9.66 9.11 11.57
N GLY A 43 9.10 10.33 11.57
CA GLY A 43 9.23 11.29 10.46
C GLY A 43 10.65 11.47 9.91
N PRO A 44 11.69 11.64 10.74
CA PRO A 44 13.06 11.79 10.25
C PRO A 44 13.56 10.58 9.45
N LEU A 45 13.25 9.36 9.89
CA LEU A 45 13.63 8.13 9.20
C LEU A 45 12.87 7.98 7.88
N VAL A 46 11.56 8.28 7.89
CA VAL A 46 10.74 8.26 6.67
C VAL A 46 11.24 9.28 5.65
N ARG A 47 11.63 10.47 6.10
CA ARG A 47 12.20 11.52 5.23
C ARG A 47 13.54 11.06 4.61
N LEU A 48 14.41 10.41 5.38
CA LEU A 48 15.67 9.89 4.87
C LEU A 48 15.43 8.79 3.82
N CYS A 49 14.52 7.87 4.09
CA CYS A 49 14.13 6.84 3.13
C CYS A 49 13.48 7.44 1.88
N ALA A 50 12.57 8.39 2.06
CA ALA A 50 11.93 9.07 0.94
C ALA A 50 12.95 9.82 0.07
N TRP A 51 13.94 10.49 0.68
CA TRP A 51 15.02 11.13 -0.05
C TRP A 51 15.85 10.13 -0.87
N ARG A 52 16.19 8.97 -0.27
CA ARG A 52 16.96 7.93 -0.95
C ARG A 52 16.22 7.33 -2.16
N TYR A 53 14.90 7.23 -2.08
CA TYR A 53 14.04 6.66 -3.12
C TYR A 53 13.25 7.71 -3.92
N SER A 54 13.45 8.99 -3.65
CA SER A 54 12.73 10.10 -4.27
C SER A 54 12.68 10.05 -5.80
N PRO A 55 13.75 9.64 -6.52
CA PRO A 55 13.68 9.53 -7.97
C PRO A 55 12.67 8.48 -8.49
N ALA A 56 12.35 7.50 -7.63
CA ALA A 56 11.39 6.44 -7.97
C ALA A 56 9.96 6.73 -7.51
N ILE A 57 9.72 7.84 -6.81
CA ILE A 57 8.42 8.18 -6.23
C ILE A 57 7.92 9.49 -6.84
N ASP A 58 6.79 9.40 -7.56
CA ASP A 58 6.06 10.57 -8.03
C ASP A 58 4.90 10.87 -7.06
N PRO A 59 4.98 11.97 -6.28
CA PRO A 59 3.95 12.32 -5.30
C PRO A 59 2.57 12.57 -5.94
N ALA A 60 2.51 13.05 -7.18
CA ALA A 60 1.26 13.29 -7.88
C ALA A 60 0.53 11.97 -8.16
N ARG A 61 1.25 10.93 -8.53
CA ARG A 61 0.71 9.59 -8.80
C ARG A 61 0.16 8.89 -7.55
N LEU A 62 0.67 9.22 -6.37
CA LEU A 62 0.23 8.58 -5.12
C LEU A 62 -1.25 8.82 -4.81
N ARG A 63 -1.82 9.91 -5.31
CA ARG A 63 -3.21 10.31 -5.08
C ARG A 63 -4.17 9.82 -6.16
N LEU A 64 -3.65 9.39 -7.29
CA LEU A 64 -4.45 8.94 -8.42
C LEU A 64 -4.91 7.48 -8.21
N PRO A 65 -6.06 7.09 -8.77
CA PRO A 65 -6.46 5.69 -8.84
C PRO A 65 -5.41 4.87 -9.58
N LEU A 66 -5.12 3.66 -9.09
CA LEU A 66 -4.20 2.76 -9.78
C LEU A 66 -4.82 2.25 -11.10
N PRO A 67 -4.01 2.04 -12.13
CA PRO A 67 -4.47 1.44 -13.39
C PRO A 67 -4.74 -0.07 -13.28
N VAL A 68 -4.50 -0.66 -12.11
CA VAL A 68 -4.68 -2.08 -11.80
C VAL A 68 -5.46 -2.25 -10.49
N PRO A 69 -6.15 -3.38 -10.29
CA PRO A 69 -6.83 -3.66 -9.04
C PRO A 69 -5.87 -3.55 -7.85
N SER A 70 -6.38 -2.98 -6.75
CA SER A 70 -5.57 -2.83 -5.54
C SER A 70 -6.35 -3.09 -4.27
N THR A 71 -5.64 -3.52 -3.23
CA THR A 71 -6.16 -3.69 -1.88
C THR A 71 -5.26 -2.93 -0.90
N MET A 72 -5.86 -2.07 -0.11
CA MET A 72 -5.17 -1.34 0.96
C MET A 72 -5.52 -1.97 2.30
N ILE A 73 -4.53 -2.48 3.00
CA ILE A 73 -4.66 -3.01 4.35
C ILE A 73 -4.15 -1.94 5.31
N CYS A 74 -5.04 -1.42 6.13
CA CYS A 74 -4.76 -0.35 7.08
C CYS A 74 -5.02 -0.85 8.51
N THR A 75 -4.40 -0.22 9.49
CA THR A 75 -4.69 -0.45 10.90
C THR A 75 -4.93 0.86 11.62
N ARG A 76 -5.89 0.90 12.54
CA ARG A 76 -6.20 2.08 13.34
C ARG A 76 -5.15 2.34 14.41
N ASP A 77 -4.53 1.28 14.90
CA ASP A 77 -3.56 1.30 16.00
C ASP A 77 -2.12 1.21 15.47
N ASP A 78 -1.86 1.78 14.29
CA ASP A 78 -0.57 1.70 13.61
C ASP A 78 0.58 2.25 14.48
N GLY A 79 0.35 3.38 15.15
CA GLY A 79 1.33 4.05 16.00
C GLY A 79 2.45 4.77 15.23
N VAL A 80 2.57 4.56 13.93
CA VAL A 80 3.61 5.14 13.06
C VAL A 80 2.98 5.99 11.96
N VAL A 81 1.99 5.46 11.27
CA VAL A 81 1.30 6.12 10.16
C VAL A 81 -0.19 6.27 10.49
N ASP A 82 -0.74 7.45 10.29
CA ASP A 82 -2.18 7.64 10.41
C ASP A 82 -2.89 6.80 9.33
N TRP A 83 -3.85 5.97 9.75
CA TRP A 83 -4.63 5.13 8.84
C TRP A 83 -5.34 5.91 7.74
N GLN A 84 -5.71 7.17 8.00
CA GLN A 84 -6.31 8.05 6.99
C GLN A 84 -5.30 8.40 5.89
N ALA A 85 -4.01 8.45 6.20
CA ALA A 85 -2.95 8.67 5.21
C ALA A 85 -2.74 7.44 4.30
N CYS A 86 -3.20 6.26 4.71
CA CYS A 86 -3.14 5.04 3.92
C CYS A 86 -4.25 4.95 2.86
N ARG A 87 -5.22 5.86 2.86
CA ARG A 87 -6.37 5.84 1.95
C ARG A 87 -6.11 6.70 0.72
N THR A 88 -6.35 6.15 -0.45
CA THR A 88 -6.43 6.90 -1.70
C THR A 88 -7.87 6.94 -2.19
N GLY A 89 -8.28 8.05 -2.79
CA GLY A 89 -9.57 8.12 -3.45
C GLY A 89 -9.55 7.32 -4.76
N GLY A 90 -10.49 6.42 -4.93
CA GLY A 90 -10.66 5.64 -6.17
C GLY A 90 -11.51 4.40 -5.94
N ASP A 91 -12.50 4.18 -6.80
CA ASP A 91 -13.55 3.18 -6.61
C ASP A 91 -13.09 1.72 -6.81
N SER A 92 -11.90 1.51 -7.37
CA SER A 92 -11.35 0.17 -7.63
C SER A 92 -10.52 -0.40 -6.46
N ASN A 93 -10.43 0.32 -5.36
CA ASN A 93 -9.57 -0.05 -4.24
C ASN A 93 -10.39 -0.66 -3.10
N ALA A 94 -10.15 -1.92 -2.79
CA ALA A 94 -10.66 -2.51 -1.57
C ALA A 94 -9.83 -2.04 -0.36
N ILE A 95 -10.53 -1.66 0.71
CA ILE A 95 -9.89 -1.29 1.97
C ILE A 95 -10.20 -2.36 3.00
N VAL A 96 -9.17 -2.88 3.65
CA VAL A 96 -9.26 -3.85 4.74
C VAL A 96 -8.70 -3.19 6.00
N MET A 97 -9.52 -3.08 7.04
CA MET A 97 -9.09 -2.56 8.34
C MET A 97 -8.77 -3.72 9.26
N LEU A 98 -7.58 -3.71 9.83
CA LEU A 98 -7.12 -4.69 10.80
C LEU A 98 -6.66 -4.00 12.08
N ASP A 99 -6.60 -4.75 13.17
CA ASP A 99 -6.00 -4.29 14.42
C ASP A 99 -4.52 -4.69 14.45
N GLY A 100 -3.67 -3.82 14.97
CA GLY A 100 -2.26 -4.11 15.16
C GLY A 100 -1.31 -2.96 14.87
N ALA A 101 -0.08 -3.08 15.38
CA ALA A 101 0.94 -2.07 15.23
C ALA A 101 1.65 -2.16 13.87
N HIS A 102 2.16 -1.03 13.40
CA HIS A 102 2.83 -0.85 12.10
C HIS A 102 3.92 -1.90 11.81
N LEU A 103 4.82 -2.09 12.77
CA LEU A 103 5.97 -2.98 12.58
C LEU A 103 5.61 -4.47 12.58
N THR A 104 4.45 -4.83 13.07
CA THR A 104 4.02 -6.23 13.20
C THR A 104 2.91 -6.63 12.24
N ILE A 105 2.27 -5.66 11.57
CA ILE A 105 1.10 -5.91 10.72
C ILE A 105 1.37 -6.95 9.63
N ALA A 106 2.52 -6.90 8.99
CA ALA A 106 2.91 -7.82 7.92
C ALA A 106 3.12 -9.26 8.39
N ARG A 107 3.29 -9.47 9.70
CA ARG A 107 3.51 -10.79 10.32
C ARG A 107 2.23 -11.36 10.94
N ARG A 108 1.15 -10.59 10.95
CA ARG A 108 -0.11 -11.03 11.54
C ARG A 108 -0.83 -12.04 10.64
N PRO A 109 -1.34 -13.14 11.19
CA PRO A 109 -2.10 -14.13 10.42
C PRO A 109 -3.30 -13.52 9.71
N ALA A 110 -3.98 -12.53 10.30
CA ALA A 110 -5.10 -11.83 9.69
C ALA A 110 -4.70 -11.06 8.44
N ALA A 111 -3.54 -10.38 8.45
CA ALA A 111 -3.01 -9.68 7.28
C ALA A 111 -2.62 -10.66 6.18
N LEU A 112 -1.94 -11.74 6.52
CA LEU A 112 -1.55 -12.77 5.57
C LEU A 112 -2.78 -13.43 4.92
N ARG A 113 -3.82 -13.73 5.70
CA ARG A 113 -5.10 -14.26 5.15
C ARG A 113 -5.74 -13.26 4.20
N ALA A 114 -5.84 -11.99 4.58
CA ALA A 114 -6.41 -10.95 3.73
C ALA A 114 -5.66 -10.83 2.39
N ILE A 115 -4.33 -10.91 2.41
CA ILE A 115 -3.51 -10.91 1.19
C ILE A 115 -3.86 -12.12 0.32
N VAL A 116 -3.84 -13.33 0.88
CA VAL A 116 -4.09 -14.57 0.14
C VAL A 116 -5.49 -14.57 -0.45
N GLU A 117 -6.51 -14.20 0.31
CA GLU A 117 -7.90 -14.14 -0.15
C GLU A 117 -8.08 -13.16 -1.33
N ARG A 118 -7.45 -11.99 -1.25
CA ARG A 118 -7.52 -10.99 -2.32
C ARG A 118 -6.80 -11.42 -3.58
N LEU A 119 -5.63 -12.05 -3.43
CA LEU A 119 -4.87 -12.55 -4.58
C LEU A 119 -5.54 -13.78 -5.22
N ALA A 120 -6.13 -14.67 -4.44
CA ALA A 120 -6.88 -15.81 -4.96
C ALA A 120 -8.14 -15.36 -5.71
N GLY A 121 -8.88 -14.38 -5.19
CA GLY A 121 -10.06 -13.81 -5.85
C GLY A 121 -9.75 -13.08 -7.16
N SER A 122 -8.56 -12.49 -7.29
CA SER A 122 -8.13 -11.82 -8.52
C SER A 122 -7.72 -12.78 -9.65
N SER A 123 -7.42 -14.04 -9.31
CA SER A 123 -7.06 -15.07 -10.29
C SER A 123 -8.26 -15.71 -10.99
N GLY A 124 -9.48 -15.47 -10.51
CA GLY A 124 -10.72 -16.09 -11.01
C GLY A 124 -11.47 -15.30 -12.08
N THR A 125 -11.03 -14.08 -12.43
CA THR A 125 -11.73 -13.20 -13.42
C THR A 125 -11.06 -13.16 -14.79
N GLY A 126 -10.19 -14.10 -15.07
CA GLY A 126 -9.50 -14.22 -16.36
C GLY A 126 -9.99 -15.40 -17.18
N GLN A 127 -11.30 -15.44 -17.52
CA GLN A 127 -11.83 -16.23 -18.62
C GLN A 127 -12.75 -15.39 -19.49
#